data_58ce8e7456103303ee171f3c452521b0
#
_entry.id   58ce8e7456103303ee171f3c452521b0
#
_cell.length_a   1.000
_cell.length_b   1.000
_cell.length_c   1.000
_cell.angle_alpha   90.00
_cell.angle_beta   90.00
_cell.angle_gamma   90.00
#
_symmetry.space_group_name_H-M   'P 1'
#
loop_
_entity.id
_entity.type
_entity.pdbx_description
1 polymer ?
#
loop_
_entity_poly.entity_id
_entity_poly.type
_entity_poly.pdbx_seq_one_letter_code
_entity_poly.pdbx_strand_id
1 'polypeptide(L)'
;MARRLRDIGSRTTLTVMSYPDFARYDWLDNADLLLTGEVMADNVDFGVYQWLCQDAGYRHWLEEGARHRIRLAERKLAMEPDAERRWQGYEALARALVEEASLIPLRHHVQTMEFAPRLQGVTLAQCGWMDFDKVWLAPPF
;
A
#
# COMPACT_ATOMS: atom_id res chain seq x y z
N MET A 1 18.82 -0.22 -3.32
CA MET A 1 18.48 0.68 -2.19
C MET A 1 19.59 0.71 -1.14
N ALA A 2 19.95 -0.37 -0.46
CA ALA A 2 20.97 -0.41 0.58
C ALA A 2 22.34 0.19 0.18
N ARG A 3 22.79 -0.01 -1.08
CA ARG A 3 23.99 0.63 -1.59
C ARG A 3 23.88 2.16 -1.58
N ARG A 4 22.77 2.72 -2.04
CA ARG A 4 22.56 4.17 -2.08
C ARG A 4 22.47 4.81 -0.70
N LEU A 5 21.90 4.11 0.27
CA LEU A 5 21.91 4.56 1.66
C LEU A 5 23.32 4.61 2.24
N ARG A 6 24.17 3.64 1.89
CA ARG A 6 25.59 3.67 2.26
C ARG A 6 26.35 4.81 1.61
N ASP A 7 26.05 5.14 0.36
CA ASP A 7 26.71 6.22 -0.37
C ASP A 7 26.47 7.60 0.29
N ILE A 8 25.38 7.74 1.06
CA ILE A 8 25.08 8.94 1.87
C ILE A 8 25.49 8.81 3.34
N GLY A 9 26.35 7.83 3.67
CA GLY A 9 26.93 7.67 5.00
C GLY A 9 26.10 6.84 5.99
N SER A 10 24.96 6.26 5.58
CA SER A 10 24.17 5.39 6.44
C SER A 10 24.78 3.99 6.54
N ARG A 11 24.95 3.48 7.76
CA ARG A 11 25.27 2.07 8.00
C ARG A 11 24.01 1.24 7.87
N THR A 12 23.89 0.51 6.77
CA THR A 12 22.66 -0.22 6.43
C THR A 12 22.92 -1.72 6.41
N THR A 13 22.16 -2.47 7.17
CA THR A 13 22.02 -3.93 7.09
C THR A 13 20.71 -4.25 6.41
N LEU A 14 20.74 -5.06 5.36
CA LEU A 14 19.54 -5.51 4.65
C LEU A 14 19.18 -6.92 5.10
N THR A 15 18.01 -7.08 5.65
CA THR A 15 17.40 -8.38 5.95
C THR A 15 16.28 -8.66 4.96
N VAL A 16 16.35 -9.79 4.28
CA VAL A 16 15.27 -10.26 3.39
C VAL A 16 14.55 -11.37 4.12
N MET A 17 13.24 -11.23 4.26
CA MET A 17 12.40 -12.18 4.98
C MET A 17 11.47 -12.95 4.04
N SER A 18 11.14 -14.17 4.39
CA SER A 18 10.03 -14.90 3.78
C SER A 18 8.70 -14.28 4.22
N TYR A 19 7.63 -14.49 3.44
CA TYR A 19 6.31 -14.01 3.84
C TYR A 19 5.82 -14.57 5.20
N PRO A 20 6.02 -15.86 5.53
CA PRO A 20 5.69 -16.37 6.86
C PRO A 20 6.45 -15.68 8.01
N ASP A 21 7.72 -15.34 7.79
CA ASP A 21 8.51 -14.63 8.80
C ASP A 21 8.07 -13.17 8.93
N PHE A 22 7.77 -12.54 7.81
CA PHE A 22 7.22 -11.19 7.77
C PHE A 22 5.89 -11.11 8.54
N ALA A 23 4.99 -12.06 8.33
CA ALA A 23 3.65 -12.08 8.93
C ALA A 23 3.64 -12.30 10.46
N ARG A 24 4.77 -12.68 11.06
CA ARG A 24 4.86 -12.82 12.52
C ARG A 24 5.06 -11.51 13.27
N TYR A 25 5.49 -10.46 12.59
CA TYR A 25 5.75 -9.15 13.16
C TYR A 25 6.80 -9.09 14.30
N ASP A 26 7.51 -10.18 14.59
CA ASP A 26 8.54 -10.24 15.65
C ASP A 26 9.83 -9.49 15.31
N TRP A 27 9.97 -9.06 14.06
CA TRP A 27 11.08 -8.28 13.54
C TRP A 27 10.90 -6.76 13.74
N LEU A 28 9.70 -6.27 14.10
CA LEU A 28 9.37 -4.85 14.16
C LEU A 28 10.32 -4.06 15.07
N ASP A 29 10.67 -4.61 16.23
CA ASP A 29 11.56 -3.94 17.20
C ASP A 29 13.02 -3.87 16.73
N ASN A 30 13.37 -4.60 15.67
CA ASN A 30 14.73 -4.70 15.15
C ASN A 30 14.90 -4.08 13.76
N ALA A 31 13.89 -3.39 13.26
CA ALA A 31 13.93 -2.77 11.94
C ALA A 31 13.72 -1.25 12.03
N ASP A 32 14.63 -0.48 11.46
CA ASP A 32 14.51 0.97 11.34
C ASP A 32 13.71 1.40 10.09
N LEU A 33 13.71 0.56 9.05
CA LEU A 33 13.04 0.82 7.78
C LEU A 33 12.43 -0.46 7.23
N LEU A 34 11.20 -0.37 6.73
CA LEU A 34 10.55 -1.43 5.97
C LEU A 34 10.44 -1.02 4.49
N LEU A 35 10.87 -1.90 3.60
CA LEU A 35 10.57 -1.81 2.18
C LEU A 35 9.50 -2.83 1.84
N THR A 36 8.32 -2.36 1.52
CA THR A 36 7.17 -3.20 1.14
C THR A 36 6.44 -2.65 -0.06
N GLY A 37 5.57 -3.43 -0.66
CA GLY A 37 4.61 -3.02 -1.66
C GLY A 37 3.22 -3.41 -1.22
N GLU A 38 2.29 -2.49 -1.36
CA GLU A 38 0.89 -2.71 -1.02
C GLU A 38 0.03 -2.60 -2.27
N VAL A 39 -1.01 -3.43 -2.32
CA VAL A 39 -2.08 -3.34 -3.31
C VAL A 39 -3.33 -2.89 -2.57
N MET A 40 -3.75 -1.67 -2.85
CA MET A 40 -5.00 -1.15 -2.29
C MET A 40 -6.19 -1.77 -3.00
N ALA A 41 -7.28 -1.99 -2.26
CA ALA A 41 -8.56 -2.37 -2.83
C ALA A 41 -9.09 -1.26 -3.76
N ASP A 42 -9.98 -1.63 -4.70
CA ASP A 42 -10.64 -0.66 -5.59
C ASP A 42 -11.48 0.37 -4.82
N ASN A 43 -11.97 -0.01 -3.66
CA ASN A 43 -12.57 0.94 -2.73
C ASN A 43 -11.49 1.66 -1.95
N VAL A 44 -11.26 2.91 -2.30
CA VAL A 44 -10.21 3.76 -1.70
C VAL A 44 -10.41 3.94 -0.20
N ASP A 45 -11.64 4.13 0.26
CA ASP A 45 -11.95 4.30 1.68
C ASP A 45 -11.50 3.07 2.48
N PHE A 46 -11.82 1.88 1.98
CA PHE A 46 -11.42 0.63 2.61
C PHE A 46 -9.90 0.40 2.52
N GLY A 47 -9.30 0.67 1.36
CA GLY A 47 -7.85 0.50 1.16
C GLY A 47 -7.02 1.40 2.08
N VAL A 48 -7.39 2.66 2.21
CA VAL A 48 -6.72 3.60 3.12
C VAL A 48 -6.94 3.22 4.57
N TYR A 49 -8.17 2.85 4.94
CA TYR A 49 -8.48 2.36 6.29
C TYR A 49 -7.65 1.13 6.66
N GLN A 50 -7.61 0.13 5.79
CA GLN A 50 -6.86 -1.09 6.01
C GLN A 50 -5.37 -0.78 6.21
N TRP A 51 -4.82 0.01 5.31
CA TRP A 51 -3.40 0.32 5.31
C TRP A 51 -2.96 1.19 6.49
N LEU A 52 -3.66 2.29 6.75
CA LEU A 52 -3.27 3.24 7.81
C LEU A 52 -3.77 2.86 9.19
N CYS A 53 -4.88 2.13 9.27
CA CYS A 53 -5.60 1.95 10.52
C CYS A 53 -5.59 0.51 11.05
N GLN A 54 -5.57 -0.48 10.18
CA GLN A 54 -5.58 -1.88 10.59
C GLN A 54 -4.19 -2.52 10.61
N ASP A 55 -3.28 -2.12 9.74
CA ASP A 55 -1.97 -2.75 9.71
C ASP A 55 -1.14 -2.38 10.94
N ALA A 56 -0.93 -3.38 11.80
CA ALA A 56 -0.13 -3.21 13.02
C ALA A 56 1.33 -2.82 12.71
N GLY A 57 1.86 -3.26 11.57
CA GLY A 57 3.24 -2.99 11.17
C GLY A 57 3.52 -1.50 10.98
N TYR A 58 2.66 -0.80 10.27
CA TYR A 58 2.85 0.64 10.03
C TYR A 58 2.69 1.47 11.29
N ARG A 59 1.77 1.08 12.18
CA ARG A 59 1.53 1.80 13.44
C ARG A 59 2.73 1.74 14.39
N HIS A 60 3.51 0.70 14.31
CA HIS A 60 4.65 0.50 15.19
C HIS A 60 5.68 1.63 15.07
N TRP A 61 5.97 2.06 13.85
CA TRP A 61 6.99 3.11 13.61
C TRP A 61 6.46 4.54 13.65
N LEU A 62 5.14 4.71 13.66
CA LEU A 62 4.57 6.04 13.76
C LEU A 62 4.68 6.56 15.19
N GLU A 63 5.16 7.77 15.35
CA GLU A 63 5.09 8.47 16.62
C GLU A 63 3.65 8.61 17.13
N GLU A 64 3.46 8.73 18.42
CA GLU A 64 2.12 8.78 19.03
C GLU A 64 1.30 9.95 18.48
N GLY A 65 1.92 11.10 18.23
CA GLY A 65 1.27 12.25 17.61
C GLY A 65 0.76 11.94 16.20
N ALA A 66 1.54 11.25 15.38
CA ALA A 66 1.12 10.82 14.05
C ALA A 66 -0.03 9.81 14.11
N ARG A 67 0.06 8.82 14.99
CA ARG A 67 -1.03 7.85 15.24
C ARG A 67 -2.32 8.53 15.69
N HIS A 68 -2.22 9.53 16.54
CA HIS A 68 -3.40 10.30 16.98
C HIS A 68 -4.04 11.07 15.83
N ARG A 69 -3.25 11.76 15.00
CA ARG A 69 -3.74 12.48 13.80
C ARG A 69 -4.43 11.55 12.82
N ILE A 70 -3.85 10.38 12.55
CA ILE A 70 -4.45 9.38 11.66
C ILE A 70 -5.82 8.95 12.19
N ARG A 71 -5.93 8.60 13.48
CA ARG A 71 -7.22 8.20 14.07
C ARG A 71 -8.27 9.29 14.03
N LEU A 72 -7.88 10.55 14.22
CA LEU A 72 -8.81 11.68 14.12
C LEU A 72 -9.26 11.90 12.68
N ALA A 73 -8.32 11.86 11.73
CA ALA A 73 -8.63 12.00 10.32
C ALA A 73 -9.56 10.88 9.84
N GLU A 74 -9.26 9.63 10.18
CA GLU A 74 -10.08 8.46 9.87
C GLU A 74 -11.52 8.65 10.32
N ARG A 75 -11.75 8.98 11.59
CA ARG A 75 -13.10 9.19 12.14
C ARG A 75 -13.84 10.29 11.40
N LYS A 76 -13.17 11.38 11.10
CA LYS A 76 -13.74 12.51 10.38
C LYS A 76 -14.12 12.12 8.95
N LEU A 77 -13.22 11.43 8.25
CA LEU A 77 -13.40 11.04 6.85
C LEU A 77 -14.43 9.92 6.71
N ALA A 78 -14.50 8.98 7.65
CA ALA A 78 -15.55 7.96 7.67
C ALA A 78 -16.98 8.55 7.80
N MET A 79 -17.11 9.75 8.36
CA MET A 79 -18.36 10.47 8.53
C MET A 79 -18.65 11.47 7.39
N GLU A 80 -17.70 11.72 6.49
CA GLU A 80 -17.86 12.66 5.37
C GLU A 80 -18.67 12.01 4.23
N PRO A 81 -19.88 12.49 3.92
CA PRO A 81 -20.72 11.88 2.90
C PRO A 81 -20.25 12.22 1.46
N ASP A 82 -19.54 13.32 1.30
CA ASP A 82 -19.04 13.77 0.01
C ASP A 82 -17.77 13.01 -0.37
N ALA A 83 -17.80 12.25 -1.46
CA ALA A 83 -16.69 11.42 -1.91
C ALA A 83 -15.44 12.23 -2.28
N GLU A 84 -15.62 13.41 -2.90
CA GLU A 84 -14.51 14.28 -3.30
C GLU A 84 -13.81 14.87 -2.07
N ARG A 85 -14.58 15.32 -1.08
CA ARG A 85 -14.03 15.82 0.18
C ARG A 85 -13.33 14.72 0.97
N ARG A 86 -13.86 13.50 0.95
CA ARG A 86 -13.17 12.35 1.56
C ARG A 86 -11.83 12.10 0.89
N TRP A 87 -11.81 12.08 -0.44
CA TRP A 87 -10.59 11.90 -1.21
C TRP A 87 -9.55 12.96 -0.88
N GLN A 88 -9.92 14.22 -0.90
CA GLN A 88 -9.04 15.33 -0.54
C GLN A 88 -8.49 15.20 0.90
N GLY A 89 -9.31 14.70 1.80
CA GLY A 89 -8.89 14.43 3.17
C GLY A 89 -7.86 13.31 3.28
N TYR A 90 -8.01 12.22 2.53
CA TYR A 90 -7.02 11.13 2.46
C TYR A 90 -5.72 11.60 1.80
N GLU A 91 -5.81 12.41 0.75
CA GLU A 91 -4.63 13.00 0.11
C GLU A 91 -3.85 13.90 1.08
N ALA A 92 -4.54 14.73 1.83
CA ALA A 92 -3.92 15.59 2.84
C ALA A 92 -3.25 14.76 3.95
N LEU A 93 -3.87 13.67 4.41
CA LEU A 93 -3.28 12.77 5.38
C LEU A 93 -2.03 12.08 4.83
N ALA A 94 -2.10 11.54 3.61
CA ALA A 94 -0.95 10.91 2.97
C ALA A 94 0.22 11.89 2.79
N ARG A 95 -0.07 13.12 2.40
CA ARG A 95 0.94 14.19 2.28
C ARG A 95 1.62 14.49 3.62
N ALA A 96 0.86 14.60 4.69
CA ALA A 96 1.41 14.83 6.02
C ALA A 96 2.37 13.70 6.46
N LEU A 97 2.02 12.43 6.18
CA LEU A 97 2.88 11.28 6.48
C LEU A 97 4.19 11.28 5.68
N VAL A 98 4.15 11.77 4.44
CA VAL A 98 5.34 11.94 3.60
C VAL A 98 6.22 13.08 4.12
N GLU A 99 5.63 14.21 4.48
CA GLU A 99 6.34 15.37 5.03
C GLU A 99 7.03 15.03 6.36
N GLU A 100 6.43 14.18 7.18
CA GLU A 100 7.02 13.68 8.42
C GLU A 100 8.03 12.55 8.22
N ALA A 101 8.28 12.14 6.96
CA ALA A 101 9.12 10.99 6.60
C ALA A 101 8.65 9.64 7.23
N SER A 102 7.42 9.57 7.72
CA SER A 102 6.81 8.32 8.20
C SER A 102 6.50 7.35 7.06
N LEU A 103 6.34 7.90 5.84
CA LEU A 103 6.11 7.16 4.61
C LEU A 103 6.97 7.75 3.49
N ILE A 104 7.68 6.89 2.77
CA ILE A 104 8.51 7.30 1.64
C ILE A 104 8.03 6.55 0.39
N PRO A 105 7.12 7.14 -0.41
CA PRO A 105 6.66 6.52 -1.64
C PRO A 105 7.82 6.45 -2.65
N LEU A 106 8.07 5.25 -3.17
CA LEU A 106 9.18 5.04 -4.11
C LEU A 106 8.70 4.98 -5.56
N ARG A 107 7.59 4.29 -5.79
CA ARG A 107 6.99 4.14 -7.13
C ARG A 107 5.59 3.55 -7.05
N HIS A 108 4.81 3.79 -8.09
CA HIS A 108 3.61 3.02 -8.39
C HIS A 108 3.97 1.83 -9.28
N HIS A 109 3.49 0.65 -8.94
CA HIS A 109 3.63 -0.53 -9.78
C HIS A 109 2.65 -0.45 -10.94
N VAL A 110 3.16 -0.67 -12.16
CA VAL A 110 2.32 -1.01 -13.30
C VAL A 110 2.14 -2.52 -13.28
N GLN A 111 0.91 -2.98 -13.18
CA GLN A 111 0.60 -4.39 -13.29
C GLN A 111 0.42 -4.73 -14.76
N THR A 112 1.10 -5.77 -15.23
CA THR A 112 0.97 -6.31 -16.57
C THR A 112 0.51 -7.75 -16.49
N MET A 113 -0.39 -8.13 -17.39
CA MET A 113 -0.86 -9.49 -17.51
C MET A 113 -0.65 -9.97 -18.93
N GLU A 114 -0.06 -11.13 -19.06
CA GLU A 114 0.08 -11.84 -20.34
C GLU A 114 -0.90 -13.00 -20.37
N PHE A 115 -1.62 -13.14 -21.46
CA PHE A 115 -2.57 -14.22 -21.65
C PHE A 115 -2.60 -14.71 -23.09
N ALA A 116 -3.07 -15.93 -23.28
CA ALA A 116 -3.16 -16.52 -24.62
C ALA A 116 -4.09 -15.70 -25.53
N PRO A 117 -3.76 -15.50 -26.82
CA PRO A 117 -4.58 -14.69 -27.75
C PRO A 117 -6.04 -15.14 -27.88
N ARG A 118 -6.32 -16.40 -27.56
CA ARG A 118 -7.68 -16.94 -27.55
C ARG A 118 -8.51 -16.53 -26.33
N LEU A 119 -7.89 -16.02 -25.27
CA LEU A 119 -8.60 -15.53 -24.11
C LEU A 119 -9.09 -14.12 -24.39
N GLN A 120 -10.39 -13.92 -24.34
CA GLN A 120 -11.05 -12.67 -24.68
C GLN A 120 -11.81 -12.14 -23.45
N GLY A 121 -12.12 -10.82 -23.45
CA GLY A 121 -12.88 -10.18 -22.38
C GLY A 121 -12.08 -9.97 -21.08
N VAL A 122 -10.76 -10.11 -21.13
CA VAL A 122 -9.89 -9.89 -19.98
C VAL A 122 -9.83 -8.41 -19.64
N THR A 123 -10.20 -8.06 -18.43
CA THR A 123 -10.07 -6.72 -17.85
C THR A 123 -9.40 -6.83 -16.48
N LEU A 124 -8.49 -5.89 -16.20
CA LEU A 124 -7.86 -5.77 -14.89
C LEU A 124 -8.52 -4.63 -14.11
N ALA A 125 -8.94 -4.91 -12.91
CA ALA A 125 -9.25 -3.89 -11.92
C ALA A 125 -7.97 -3.15 -11.49
N GLN A 126 -8.11 -1.96 -10.89
CA GLN A 126 -6.96 -1.19 -10.42
C GLN A 126 -6.14 -1.93 -9.36
N CYS A 127 -6.76 -2.77 -8.57
CA CYS A 127 -6.11 -3.66 -7.60
C CYS A 127 -5.43 -4.88 -8.24
N GLY A 128 -5.50 -5.03 -9.58
CA GLY A 128 -4.88 -6.12 -10.33
C GLY A 128 -5.67 -7.43 -10.36
N TRP A 129 -6.88 -7.43 -9.86
CA TRP A 129 -7.76 -8.59 -9.96
C TRP A 129 -8.40 -8.66 -11.35
N MET A 130 -8.64 -9.87 -11.81
CA MET A 130 -9.30 -10.13 -13.07
C MET A 130 -10.79 -10.38 -12.85
N ASP A 131 -11.61 -9.73 -13.66
CA ASP A 131 -13.03 -9.98 -13.71
C ASP A 131 -13.30 -11.19 -14.62
N PHE A 132 -13.59 -12.33 -14.01
CA PHE A 132 -13.74 -13.61 -14.73
C PHE A 132 -15.11 -13.79 -15.39
N ASP A 133 -16.14 -13.01 -15.04
CA ASP A 133 -17.49 -13.17 -15.57
C ASP A 133 -17.59 -12.77 -17.05
N LYS A 134 -16.63 -11.99 -17.54
CA LYS A 134 -16.52 -11.55 -18.94
C LYS A 134 -15.49 -12.31 -19.77
N VAL A 135 -14.75 -13.20 -19.14
CA VAL A 135 -13.67 -13.93 -19.80
C VAL A 135 -14.22 -15.15 -20.54
N TRP A 136 -13.83 -15.30 -21.80
CA TRP A 136 -14.22 -16.43 -22.63
C TRP A 136 -13.08 -16.85 -23.57
N LEU A 137 -13.16 -18.08 -24.08
CA LEU A 137 -12.19 -18.61 -25.03
C LEU A 137 -12.73 -18.54 -26.47
N ALA A 138 -12.04 -17.83 -27.33
CA ALA A 138 -12.34 -17.86 -28.75
C ALA A 138 -12.08 -19.27 -29.34
N PRO A 139 -12.88 -19.71 -30.36
CA PRO A 139 -12.66 -20.98 -31.06
C PRO A 139 -11.24 -21.07 -31.62
N PRO A 140 -10.66 -22.25 -31.76
CA PRO A 140 -9.42 -22.41 -32.48
C PRO A 140 -9.64 -22.00 -33.98
N PHE A 141 -8.67 -21.32 -34.50
CA PHE A 141 -8.62 -21.06 -35.97
C PHE A 141 -8.35 -22.36 -36.72
#